data_356b30d7675594d499f72cf62f1f68b2
#
_entry.id   356b30d7675594d499f72cf62f1f68b2
#
_cell.length_a   1.000
_cell.length_b   1.000
_cell.length_c   1.000
_cell.angle_alpha   90.00
_cell.angle_beta   90.00
_cell.angle_gamma   90.00
#
_symmetry.space_group_name_H-M   'P 1'
#
loop_
_entity.id
_entity.type
_entity.pdbx_description
1 polymer ?
#
loop_
_entity_poly.entity_id
_entity_poly.type
_entity_poly.pdbx_seq_one_letter_code
_entity_poly.pdbx_strand_id
1 'polypeptide(L)'
;MQRTLKFVKYLPDYGWLPHVLTVQDSASLQDSSLAAEIPAEIPITRTPILRLPPRLPWRLRNFISRWFLIVDEQLGWLPYAVSAGQRIIAESGDLRAIYSSSSPYTAHLIARHLHRRTQLPWVADFRDPWVENPYIKFPTSLHRGTNEHLEQSIFKEAERVILNTDVSRQCYIQKYSDLPASKFITIPNGYDQADLPLSRYEVQIDSVFTIAHLGSLYQKTRSSEYFLRALHDTFQAGKLLPDKVRARFIGAIDKETKDFIRQFELSGCVELVGYLPHRQALNYLFEADLLLLIPSYGKGGELFVPAKLFEYLASMKPILCLAEPGACADLILQARAGWVVSPTVYSEIADQLVGIYQQWEAGNLIINPDRDLIASFERRKLTGQLANLLTEICK
;
A
#
# COMPACT_ATOMS: atom_id res chain seq x y z
N MET A 1 1.94 -2.82 -7.01
CA MET A 1 1.66 -3.86 -8.02
C MET A 1 0.24 -4.41 -7.92
N GLN A 2 -0.24 -4.91 -6.79
CA GLN A 2 -1.59 -5.51 -6.64
C GLN A 2 -2.74 -4.61 -7.15
N ARG A 3 -2.75 -3.30 -6.80
CA ARG A 3 -3.80 -2.36 -7.22
C ARG A 3 -4.03 -2.33 -8.74
N THR A 4 -2.98 -2.07 -9.51
CA THR A 4 -3.07 -2.00 -10.98
C THR A 4 -3.43 -3.35 -11.58
N LEU A 5 -2.88 -4.44 -11.03
CA LEU A 5 -3.21 -5.79 -11.46
C LEU A 5 -4.70 -6.09 -11.29
N LYS A 6 -5.29 -5.74 -10.14
CA LYS A 6 -6.73 -5.98 -9.90
C LYS A 6 -7.61 -5.08 -10.77
N PHE A 7 -7.19 -3.84 -11.09
CA PHE A 7 -7.89 -3.04 -12.10
C PHE A 7 -7.83 -3.71 -13.48
N VAL A 8 -6.66 -4.19 -13.90
CA VAL A 8 -6.51 -4.92 -15.16
C VAL A 8 -7.40 -6.17 -15.22
N LYS A 9 -7.48 -6.92 -14.11
CA LYS A 9 -8.30 -8.12 -13.98
C LYS A 9 -9.79 -7.84 -14.13
N TYR A 10 -10.31 -6.77 -13.54
CA TYR A 10 -11.75 -6.52 -13.42
C TYR A 10 -12.30 -5.47 -14.39
N LEU A 11 -11.47 -4.67 -15.08
CA LEU A 11 -11.95 -3.70 -16.08
C LEU A 11 -12.79 -4.33 -17.20
N PRO A 12 -12.50 -5.57 -17.69
CA PRO A 12 -13.36 -6.23 -18.69
C PRO A 12 -14.80 -6.41 -18.23
N ASP A 13 -15.04 -6.62 -16.94
CA ASP A 13 -16.40 -6.77 -16.37
C ASP A 13 -17.24 -5.48 -16.53
N TYR A 14 -16.57 -4.35 -16.78
CA TYR A 14 -17.19 -3.03 -16.95
C TYR A 14 -17.06 -2.50 -18.39
N GLY A 15 -16.75 -3.37 -19.35
CA GLY A 15 -16.69 -3.03 -20.78
C GLY A 15 -15.40 -2.30 -21.21
N TRP A 16 -14.34 -2.31 -20.37
CA TRP A 16 -13.05 -1.74 -20.70
C TRP A 16 -12.01 -2.84 -20.90
N LEU A 17 -11.42 -2.94 -22.08
CA LEU A 17 -10.32 -3.87 -22.34
C LEU A 17 -8.98 -3.11 -22.21
N PRO A 18 -8.19 -3.33 -21.16
CA PRO A 18 -6.91 -2.65 -20.99
C PRO A 18 -5.82 -3.25 -21.89
N HIS A 19 -4.94 -2.39 -22.43
CA HIS A 19 -3.65 -2.79 -22.98
C HIS A 19 -2.56 -2.38 -21.99
N VAL A 20 -1.82 -3.35 -21.45
CA VAL A 20 -0.82 -3.09 -20.41
C VAL A 20 0.54 -2.80 -21.04
N LEU A 21 1.10 -1.61 -20.78
CA LEU A 21 2.48 -1.26 -21.10
C LEU A 21 3.31 -1.27 -19.82
N THR A 22 4.33 -2.12 -19.75
CA THR A 22 5.15 -2.29 -18.56
C THR A 22 6.63 -2.52 -18.90
N VAL A 23 7.49 -2.41 -17.90
CA VAL A 23 8.91 -2.66 -18.03
C VAL A 23 9.21 -4.17 -18.08
N GLN A 24 10.16 -4.55 -18.90
CA GLN A 24 10.77 -5.88 -18.87
C GLN A 24 11.84 -5.90 -17.78
N ASP A 25 11.45 -6.29 -16.57
CA ASP A 25 12.36 -6.33 -15.43
C ASP A 25 12.55 -7.77 -14.94
N SER A 26 13.78 -8.27 -15.09
CA SER A 26 14.18 -9.60 -14.58
C SER A 26 14.72 -9.55 -13.15
N ALA A 27 14.94 -8.36 -12.58
CA ALA A 27 15.61 -8.17 -11.29
C ALA A 27 14.64 -7.89 -10.14
N SER A 28 13.34 -7.64 -10.41
CA SER A 28 12.35 -7.44 -9.37
C SER A 28 11.82 -8.76 -8.83
N LEU A 29 11.48 -8.79 -7.54
CA LEU A 29 10.72 -9.88 -6.93
C LEU A 29 9.44 -10.09 -7.75
N GLN A 30 9.38 -11.20 -8.49
CA GLN A 30 8.22 -11.58 -9.28
C GLN A 30 7.40 -12.59 -8.48
N ASP A 31 6.19 -12.20 -8.13
CA ASP A 31 5.19 -13.15 -7.67
C ASP A 31 4.44 -13.70 -8.90
N SER A 32 4.79 -14.89 -9.30
CA SER A 32 4.19 -15.56 -10.47
C SER A 32 2.70 -15.85 -10.27
N SER A 33 2.25 -15.98 -9.02
CA SER A 33 0.84 -16.21 -8.71
C SER A 33 -0.02 -15.01 -9.06
N LEU A 34 0.49 -13.79 -8.84
CA LEU A 34 -0.19 -12.56 -9.21
C LEU A 34 -0.26 -12.36 -10.72
N ALA A 35 0.79 -12.74 -11.45
CA ALA A 35 0.80 -12.63 -12.91
C ALA A 35 -0.23 -13.58 -13.58
N ALA A 36 -0.48 -14.74 -12.97
CA ALA A 36 -1.47 -15.71 -13.45
C ALA A 36 -2.93 -15.24 -13.30
N GLU A 37 -3.18 -14.17 -12.54
CA GLU A 37 -4.53 -13.61 -12.40
C GLU A 37 -4.96 -12.70 -13.56
N ILE A 38 -4.03 -12.32 -14.44
CA ILE A 38 -4.36 -11.48 -15.59
C ILE A 38 -5.06 -12.34 -16.66
N PRO A 39 -6.25 -11.96 -17.11
CA PRO A 39 -6.94 -12.67 -18.19
C PRO A 39 -6.06 -12.78 -19.44
N ALA A 40 -6.08 -13.96 -20.09
CA ALA A 40 -5.18 -14.26 -21.21
C ALA A 40 -5.40 -13.37 -22.45
N GLU A 41 -6.60 -12.82 -22.59
CA GLU A 41 -7.00 -11.90 -23.67
C GLU A 41 -6.40 -10.49 -23.52
N ILE A 42 -5.85 -10.14 -22.37
CA ILE A 42 -5.31 -8.80 -22.14
C ILE A 42 -3.89 -8.70 -22.71
N PRO A 43 -3.69 -7.84 -23.73
CA PRO A 43 -2.38 -7.67 -24.32
C PRO A 43 -1.42 -6.96 -23.33
N ILE A 44 -0.23 -7.54 -23.17
CA ILE A 44 0.83 -7.00 -22.31
C ILE A 44 2.08 -6.75 -23.15
N THR A 45 2.42 -5.49 -23.32
CA THR A 45 3.67 -5.08 -23.97
C THR A 45 4.74 -4.77 -22.91
N ARG A 46 5.84 -5.52 -22.96
CA ARG A 46 7.01 -5.31 -22.10
C ARG A 46 8.13 -4.65 -22.88
N THR A 47 8.67 -3.56 -22.34
CA THR A 47 9.76 -2.81 -23.00
C THR A 47 11.01 -2.79 -22.13
N PRO A 48 12.19 -2.70 -22.75
CA PRO A 48 13.46 -2.60 -22.02
C PRO A 48 13.54 -1.29 -21.22
N ILE A 49 14.49 -1.25 -20.31
CA ILE A 49 14.86 -0.09 -19.51
C ILE A 49 16.37 0.13 -19.56
N LEU A 50 16.79 1.37 -19.81
CA LEU A 50 18.18 1.74 -19.66
C LEU A 50 18.54 1.84 -18.18
N ARG A 51 19.45 0.98 -17.73
CA ARG A 51 19.94 0.96 -16.36
C ARG A 51 21.41 1.29 -16.28
N LEU A 52 21.82 1.83 -15.14
CA LEU A 52 23.23 1.96 -14.83
C LEU A 52 23.89 0.58 -14.80
N PRO A 53 25.08 0.43 -15.43
CA PRO A 53 25.77 -0.87 -15.49
C PRO A 53 25.96 -1.48 -14.08
N PRO A 54 25.67 -2.78 -13.90
CA PRO A 54 25.81 -3.43 -12.60
C PRO A 54 27.27 -3.50 -12.11
N ARG A 55 28.23 -3.35 -13.05
CA ARG A 55 29.68 -3.34 -12.77
C ARG A 55 30.16 -2.01 -12.15
N LEU A 56 29.33 -0.95 -12.17
CA LEU A 56 29.69 0.29 -11.48
C LEU A 56 29.76 0.07 -9.97
N PRO A 57 30.80 0.58 -9.28
CA PRO A 57 30.86 0.56 -7.83
C PRO A 57 29.56 1.09 -7.23
N TRP A 58 29.05 0.41 -6.19
CA TRP A 58 27.77 0.75 -5.60
C TRP A 58 27.66 2.22 -5.15
N ARG A 59 28.77 2.80 -4.66
CA ARG A 59 28.83 4.23 -4.26
C ARG A 59 28.60 5.17 -5.43
N LEU A 60 29.23 4.87 -6.60
CA LEU A 60 29.07 5.66 -7.80
C LEU A 60 27.66 5.51 -8.39
N ARG A 61 27.13 4.28 -8.39
CA ARG A 61 25.76 4.02 -8.83
C ARG A 61 24.74 4.78 -7.97
N ASN A 62 24.87 4.72 -6.63
CA ASN A 62 24.01 5.46 -5.73
C ASN A 62 24.16 6.98 -5.89
N PHE A 63 25.38 7.47 -6.15
CA PHE A 63 25.60 8.90 -6.45
C PHE A 63 24.86 9.30 -7.72
N ILE A 64 25.04 8.55 -8.83
CA ILE A 64 24.37 8.85 -10.10
C ILE A 64 22.84 8.73 -9.95
N SER A 65 22.33 7.66 -9.33
CA SER A 65 20.88 7.53 -9.07
C SER A 65 20.34 8.73 -8.31
N ARG A 66 21.01 9.12 -7.24
CA ARG A 66 20.55 10.17 -6.34
C ARG A 66 20.59 11.57 -6.97
N TRP A 67 21.57 11.84 -7.83
CA TRP A 67 21.83 13.21 -8.35
C TRP A 67 21.32 13.42 -9.77
N PHE A 68 21.14 12.39 -10.57
CA PHE A 68 20.79 12.50 -11.99
C PHE A 68 19.46 11.84 -12.36
N LEU A 69 19.01 10.82 -11.60
CA LEU A 69 17.69 10.23 -11.82
C LEU A 69 16.66 11.02 -10.99
N ILE A 70 16.33 12.22 -11.46
CA ILE A 70 15.57 13.25 -10.72
C ILE A 70 14.22 12.74 -10.21
N VAL A 71 13.51 11.90 -10.99
CA VAL A 71 12.16 11.42 -10.68
C VAL A 71 12.21 10.12 -9.87
N ASP A 72 12.76 9.08 -10.48
CA ASP A 72 12.97 7.75 -9.88
C ASP A 72 13.97 6.93 -10.70
N GLU A 73 14.34 5.76 -10.19
CA GLU A 73 15.31 4.86 -10.84
C GLU A 73 14.80 4.25 -12.15
N GLN A 74 13.53 4.42 -12.47
CA GLN A 74 12.90 3.91 -13.70
C GLN A 74 12.91 4.95 -14.84
N LEU A 75 13.52 6.12 -14.66
CA LEU A 75 13.54 7.19 -15.67
C LEU A 75 14.12 6.71 -17.02
N GLY A 76 15.07 5.76 -17.00
CA GLY A 76 15.61 5.13 -18.21
C GLY A 76 14.59 4.29 -19.00
N TRP A 77 13.41 4.05 -18.47
CA TRP A 77 12.32 3.37 -19.15
C TRP A 77 11.57 4.28 -20.13
N LEU A 78 11.53 5.58 -19.87
CA LEU A 78 10.74 6.58 -20.58
C LEU A 78 10.87 6.51 -22.11
N PRO A 79 12.07 6.52 -22.76
CA PRO A 79 12.18 6.54 -24.22
C PRO A 79 11.58 5.28 -24.87
N TYR A 80 11.80 4.12 -24.27
CA TYR A 80 11.31 2.85 -24.81
C TYR A 80 9.79 2.72 -24.65
N ALA A 81 9.27 3.13 -23.50
CA ALA A 81 7.85 3.06 -23.22
C ALA A 81 7.06 4.07 -24.06
N VAL A 82 7.57 5.28 -24.26
CA VAL A 82 6.92 6.28 -25.13
C VAL A 82 6.86 5.78 -26.57
N SER A 83 7.98 5.25 -27.11
CA SER A 83 8.00 4.69 -28.47
C SER A 83 7.03 3.53 -28.63
N ALA A 84 7.01 2.59 -27.68
CA ALA A 84 6.08 1.45 -27.71
C ALA A 84 4.63 1.90 -27.57
N GLY A 85 4.35 2.83 -26.64
CA GLY A 85 2.99 3.36 -26.43
C GLY A 85 2.44 4.06 -27.67
N GLN A 86 3.26 4.85 -28.36
CA GLN A 86 2.86 5.49 -29.62
C GLN A 86 2.51 4.46 -30.71
N ARG A 87 3.30 3.39 -30.83
CA ARG A 87 3.03 2.30 -31.77
C ARG A 87 1.73 1.58 -31.40
N ILE A 88 1.53 1.23 -30.12
CA ILE A 88 0.31 0.58 -29.66
C ILE A 88 -0.91 1.42 -30.01
N ILE A 89 -0.87 2.73 -29.73
CA ILE A 89 -1.99 3.63 -30.02
C ILE A 89 -2.26 3.72 -31.53
N ALA A 90 -1.20 3.79 -32.35
CA ALA A 90 -1.35 3.84 -33.79
C ALA A 90 -1.89 2.55 -34.42
N GLU A 91 -1.49 1.39 -33.88
CA GLU A 91 -1.90 0.06 -34.40
C GLU A 91 -3.31 -0.34 -33.93
N SER A 92 -3.71 0.03 -32.70
CA SER A 92 -4.99 -0.42 -32.12
C SER A 92 -6.20 0.35 -32.66
N GLY A 93 -6.06 1.62 -32.99
CA GLY A 93 -7.13 2.45 -33.59
C GLY A 93 -8.37 2.75 -32.71
N ASP A 94 -8.60 1.98 -31.68
CA ASP A 94 -9.77 2.01 -30.79
C ASP A 94 -9.46 2.39 -29.33
N LEU A 95 -8.21 2.70 -29.02
CA LEU A 95 -7.85 3.15 -27.68
C LEU A 95 -8.49 4.50 -27.35
N ARG A 96 -9.17 4.57 -26.21
CA ARG A 96 -10.01 5.71 -25.83
C ARG A 96 -9.43 6.54 -24.70
N ALA A 97 -8.58 5.99 -23.83
CA ALA A 97 -8.00 6.68 -22.70
C ALA A 97 -6.62 6.15 -22.33
N ILE A 98 -5.86 6.98 -21.64
CA ILE A 98 -4.60 6.62 -21.00
C ILE A 98 -4.82 6.57 -19.49
N TYR A 99 -4.36 5.49 -18.85
CA TYR A 99 -4.30 5.37 -17.40
C TYR A 99 -2.86 5.13 -16.98
N SER A 100 -2.36 5.88 -16.02
CA SER A 100 -1.03 5.68 -15.45
C SER A 100 -1.08 5.61 -13.93
N SER A 101 -0.30 4.72 -13.32
CA SER A 101 -0.27 4.54 -11.86
C SER A 101 1.15 4.58 -11.33
N SER A 102 1.37 5.34 -10.27
CA SER A 102 2.64 5.40 -9.53
C SER A 102 2.60 4.47 -8.30
N SER A 103 3.72 3.97 -7.77
CA SER A 103 5.10 4.08 -8.20
C SER A 103 5.43 3.06 -9.29
N PRO A 104 6.31 3.34 -10.25
CA PRO A 104 7.19 4.52 -10.38
C PRO A 104 6.49 5.75 -10.94
N TYR A 105 6.95 6.96 -10.58
CA TYR A 105 6.39 8.23 -11.08
C TYR A 105 6.77 8.50 -12.54
N THR A 106 7.82 7.85 -13.05
CA THR A 106 8.17 7.81 -14.48
C THR A 106 6.98 7.36 -15.34
N ALA A 107 6.08 6.52 -14.83
CA ALA A 107 4.87 6.10 -15.53
C ALA A 107 3.96 7.29 -15.91
N HIS A 108 3.87 8.30 -15.03
CA HIS A 108 3.12 9.52 -15.33
C HIS A 108 3.80 10.40 -16.40
N LEU A 109 5.13 10.43 -16.41
CA LEU A 109 5.87 11.15 -17.49
C LEU A 109 5.66 10.50 -18.85
N ILE A 110 5.64 9.16 -18.91
CA ILE A 110 5.32 8.40 -20.11
C ILE A 110 3.90 8.74 -20.58
N ALA A 111 2.92 8.65 -19.69
CA ALA A 111 1.53 8.93 -19.98
C ALA A 111 1.34 10.39 -20.48
N ARG A 112 2.01 11.36 -19.84
CA ARG A 112 2.00 12.76 -20.28
C ARG A 112 2.54 12.95 -21.70
N HIS A 113 3.62 12.25 -22.07
CA HIS A 113 4.15 12.29 -23.43
C HIS A 113 3.18 11.70 -24.45
N LEU A 114 2.53 10.58 -24.10
CA LEU A 114 1.53 9.96 -24.96
C LEU A 114 0.30 10.84 -25.09
N HIS A 115 -0.25 11.38 -23.99
CA HIS A 115 -1.37 12.31 -23.99
C HIS A 115 -1.12 13.52 -24.87
N ARG A 116 0.01 14.19 -24.71
CA ARG A 116 0.37 15.38 -25.55
C ARG A 116 0.44 15.08 -27.03
N ARG A 117 0.82 13.87 -27.42
CA ARG A 117 0.98 13.48 -28.82
C ARG A 117 -0.30 12.95 -29.45
N THR A 118 -1.16 12.34 -28.67
CA THR A 118 -2.34 11.65 -29.18
C THR A 118 -3.64 12.34 -28.82
N GLN A 119 -3.59 13.28 -27.87
CA GLN A 119 -4.76 13.97 -27.28
C GLN A 119 -5.79 13.01 -26.64
N LEU A 120 -5.42 11.75 -26.42
CA LEU A 120 -6.26 10.83 -25.66
C LEU A 120 -6.42 11.31 -24.22
N PRO A 121 -7.63 11.29 -23.64
CA PRO A 121 -7.85 11.68 -22.26
C PRO A 121 -7.04 10.80 -21.30
N TRP A 122 -6.56 11.41 -20.21
CA TRP A 122 -5.61 10.77 -19.32
C TRP A 122 -6.05 10.85 -17.85
N VAL A 123 -6.02 9.70 -17.17
CA VAL A 123 -6.18 9.56 -15.72
C VAL A 123 -4.85 9.23 -15.09
N ALA A 124 -4.41 10.06 -14.14
CA ALA A 124 -3.19 9.84 -13.36
C ALA A 124 -3.53 9.31 -11.96
N ASP A 125 -3.16 8.07 -11.65
CA ASP A 125 -3.41 7.41 -10.35
C ASP A 125 -2.17 7.50 -9.45
N PHE A 126 -2.22 8.42 -8.50
CA PHE A 126 -1.21 8.60 -7.46
C PHE A 126 -1.54 7.71 -6.26
N ARG A 127 -1.16 6.43 -6.37
CA ARG A 127 -1.33 5.48 -5.26
C ARG A 127 -0.64 5.96 -3.98
N ASP A 128 0.52 6.58 -4.11
CA ASP A 128 1.27 7.23 -3.04
C ASP A 128 1.55 8.69 -3.42
N PRO A 129 1.54 9.63 -2.47
CA PRO A 129 1.99 11.00 -2.70
C PRO A 129 3.40 11.00 -3.32
N TRP A 130 3.70 11.98 -4.18
CA TRP A 130 5.03 12.07 -4.79
C TRP A 130 5.95 12.96 -3.95
N VAL A 131 5.75 14.26 -4.01
CA VAL A 131 6.65 15.20 -3.33
C VAL A 131 6.47 15.20 -1.82
N GLU A 132 5.25 14.93 -1.36
CA GLU A 132 4.91 14.82 0.06
C GLU A 132 5.13 13.40 0.62
N ASN A 133 5.77 12.52 -0.15
CA ASN A 133 6.09 11.17 0.29
C ASN A 133 7.25 11.21 1.30
N PRO A 134 7.05 10.81 2.57
CA PRO A 134 8.08 10.86 3.61
C PRO A 134 9.27 9.93 3.35
N TYR A 135 9.10 8.95 2.47
CA TYR A 135 10.16 8.01 2.09
C TYR A 135 11.09 8.56 1.01
N ILE A 136 10.68 9.63 0.29
CA ILE A 136 11.49 10.26 -0.75
C ILE A 136 12.31 11.39 -0.14
N LYS A 137 13.63 11.26 -0.20
CA LYS A 137 14.57 12.28 0.26
C LYS A 137 15.23 12.94 -0.94
N PHE A 138 14.88 14.19 -1.19
CA PHE A 138 15.50 14.98 -2.24
C PHE A 138 16.90 15.46 -1.80
N PRO A 139 17.93 15.30 -2.66
CA PRO A 139 19.30 15.72 -2.31
C PRO A 139 19.42 17.22 -2.05
N THR A 140 18.69 18.05 -2.79
CA THR A 140 18.70 19.51 -2.70
C THR A 140 17.31 20.10 -2.90
N SER A 141 17.14 21.38 -2.57
CA SER A 141 15.91 22.13 -2.88
C SER A 141 15.62 22.21 -4.40
N LEU A 142 16.67 22.22 -5.24
CA LEU A 142 16.51 22.18 -6.69
C LEU A 142 15.84 20.86 -7.15
N HIS A 143 16.27 19.71 -6.60
CA HIS A 143 15.65 18.41 -6.90
C HIS A 143 14.19 18.40 -6.45
N ARG A 144 13.92 18.90 -5.25
CA ARG A 144 12.54 19.01 -4.75
C ARG A 144 11.70 19.91 -5.66
N GLY A 145 12.18 21.12 -5.99
CA GLY A 145 11.47 22.06 -6.86
C GLY A 145 11.21 21.50 -8.25
N THR A 146 12.18 20.75 -8.82
CA THR A 146 11.98 20.08 -10.13
C THR A 146 10.88 19.02 -10.04
N ASN A 147 10.85 18.20 -8.97
CA ASN A 147 9.79 17.21 -8.78
C ASN A 147 8.43 17.87 -8.51
N GLU A 148 8.38 18.97 -7.77
CA GLU A 148 7.16 19.75 -7.56
C GLU A 148 6.61 20.30 -8.87
N HIS A 149 7.48 20.86 -9.73
CA HIS A 149 7.08 21.33 -11.05
C HIS A 149 6.55 20.20 -11.95
N LEU A 150 7.19 19.04 -11.94
CA LEU A 150 6.72 17.87 -12.67
C LEU A 150 5.39 17.37 -12.15
N GLU A 151 5.22 17.23 -10.83
CA GLU A 151 3.97 16.83 -10.17
C GLU A 151 2.83 17.80 -10.57
N GLN A 152 3.05 19.11 -10.42
CA GLN A 152 2.09 20.12 -10.82
C GLN A 152 1.72 20.04 -12.29
N SER A 153 2.71 19.84 -13.18
CA SER A 153 2.45 19.75 -14.62
C SER A 153 1.59 18.53 -14.99
N ILE A 154 1.80 17.40 -14.30
CA ILE A 154 0.97 16.20 -14.45
C ILE A 154 -0.47 16.49 -14.00
N PHE A 155 -0.63 17.14 -12.85
CA PHE A 155 -1.95 17.50 -12.33
C PHE A 155 -2.69 18.48 -13.24
N LYS A 156 -1.98 19.41 -13.88
CA LYS A 156 -2.57 20.34 -14.84
C LYS A 156 -3.07 19.64 -16.10
N GLU A 157 -2.29 18.70 -16.64
CA GLU A 157 -2.55 18.07 -17.93
C GLU A 157 -3.49 16.86 -17.87
N ALA A 158 -3.45 16.06 -16.79
CA ALA A 158 -4.39 14.95 -16.64
C ALA A 158 -5.84 15.45 -16.51
N GLU A 159 -6.81 14.79 -17.12
CA GLU A 159 -8.25 15.09 -16.96
C GLU A 159 -8.70 14.83 -15.54
N ARG A 160 -8.22 13.74 -14.93
CA ARG A 160 -8.49 13.39 -13.54
C ARG A 160 -7.23 12.86 -12.85
N VAL A 161 -7.13 13.17 -11.58
CA VAL A 161 -6.06 12.69 -10.68
C VAL A 161 -6.71 11.84 -9.59
N ILE A 162 -6.34 10.58 -9.53
CA ILE A 162 -6.81 9.68 -8.47
C ILE A 162 -5.81 9.72 -7.32
N LEU A 163 -6.32 9.85 -6.10
CA LEU A 163 -5.56 9.79 -4.85
C LEU A 163 -6.09 8.66 -3.98
N ASN A 164 -5.22 8.10 -3.15
CA ASN A 164 -5.52 6.89 -2.39
C ASN A 164 -6.33 7.16 -1.10
N THR A 165 -6.33 8.40 -0.60
CA THR A 165 -7.06 8.80 0.61
C THR A 165 -7.68 10.16 0.46
N ASP A 166 -8.79 10.43 1.18
CA ASP A 166 -9.40 11.76 1.21
C ASP A 166 -8.49 12.78 1.89
N VAL A 167 -7.69 12.37 2.87
CA VAL A 167 -6.69 13.24 3.49
C VAL A 167 -5.67 13.72 2.46
N SER A 168 -5.13 12.82 1.63
CA SER A 168 -4.24 13.19 0.52
C SER A 168 -4.96 14.09 -0.49
N ARG A 169 -6.21 13.78 -0.83
CA ARG A 169 -7.01 14.57 -1.75
C ARG A 169 -7.18 16.02 -1.26
N GLN A 170 -7.54 16.21 0.00
CA GLN A 170 -7.67 17.55 0.58
C GLN A 170 -6.32 18.29 0.62
N CYS A 171 -5.24 17.60 0.99
CA CYS A 171 -3.89 18.15 0.97
C CYS A 171 -3.52 18.70 -0.42
N TYR A 172 -3.78 17.93 -1.48
CA TYR A 172 -3.46 18.35 -2.85
C TYR A 172 -4.40 19.43 -3.40
N ILE A 173 -5.67 19.43 -3.04
CA ILE A 173 -6.60 20.54 -3.37
C ILE A 173 -6.11 21.86 -2.74
N GLN A 174 -5.64 21.82 -1.50
CA GLN A 174 -5.08 23.01 -0.84
C GLN A 174 -3.76 23.44 -1.46
N LYS A 175 -2.85 22.48 -1.73
CA LYS A 175 -1.52 22.75 -2.31
C LYS A 175 -1.62 23.33 -3.73
N TYR A 176 -2.56 22.87 -4.55
CA TYR A 176 -2.76 23.28 -5.94
C TYR A 176 -4.13 23.94 -6.11
N SER A 177 -4.37 25.00 -5.34
CA SER A 177 -5.63 25.72 -5.31
C SER A 177 -6.00 26.45 -6.62
N ASP A 178 -5.05 26.55 -7.57
CA ASP A 178 -5.24 27.01 -8.94
C ASP A 178 -5.94 25.95 -9.83
N LEU A 179 -6.06 24.71 -9.37
CA LEU A 179 -6.73 23.62 -10.09
C LEU A 179 -8.14 23.37 -9.51
N PRO A 180 -9.11 23.00 -10.37
CA PRO A 180 -10.46 22.71 -9.89
C PRO A 180 -10.47 21.48 -8.97
N ALA A 181 -11.14 21.56 -7.82
CA ALA A 181 -11.24 20.47 -6.85
C ALA A 181 -11.86 19.19 -7.45
N SER A 182 -12.73 19.33 -8.46
CA SER A 182 -13.35 18.21 -9.19
C SER A 182 -12.36 17.36 -9.99
N LYS A 183 -11.15 17.87 -10.23
CA LYS A 183 -10.06 17.12 -10.88
C LYS A 183 -9.54 16.00 -9.99
N PHE A 184 -9.59 16.15 -8.68
CA PHE A 184 -9.04 15.23 -7.70
C PHE A 184 -10.12 14.27 -7.18
N ILE A 185 -9.92 12.98 -7.41
CA ILE A 185 -10.86 11.90 -7.07
C ILE A 185 -10.18 10.96 -6.07
N THR A 186 -10.92 10.50 -5.07
CA THR A 186 -10.44 9.44 -4.18
C THR A 186 -10.91 8.09 -4.68
N ILE A 187 -9.97 7.21 -5.02
CA ILE A 187 -10.21 5.77 -5.16
C ILE A 187 -9.19 5.09 -4.24
N PRO A 188 -9.59 4.54 -3.09
CA PRO A 188 -8.67 3.97 -2.12
C PRO A 188 -8.03 2.66 -2.60
N ASN A 189 -7.05 2.16 -1.86
CA ASN A 189 -6.68 0.77 -1.94
C ASN A 189 -7.83 -0.10 -1.44
N GLY A 190 -7.74 -1.41 -1.64
CA GLY A 190 -8.79 -2.33 -1.24
C GLY A 190 -8.28 -3.76 -1.16
N TYR A 191 -9.18 -4.67 -0.86
CA TYR A 191 -8.97 -6.11 -0.85
C TYR A 191 -9.67 -6.78 -2.03
N ASP A 192 -9.21 -7.97 -2.41
CA ASP A 192 -9.91 -8.82 -3.39
C ASP A 192 -10.57 -9.98 -2.64
N GLN A 193 -11.89 -10.08 -2.74
CA GLN A 193 -12.63 -11.17 -2.11
C GLN A 193 -12.15 -12.56 -2.58
N ALA A 194 -11.64 -12.66 -3.82
CA ALA A 194 -11.13 -13.91 -4.38
C ALA A 194 -9.77 -14.35 -3.78
N ASP A 195 -9.06 -13.45 -3.09
CA ASP A 195 -7.80 -13.77 -2.43
C ASP A 195 -8.02 -14.28 -0.99
N LEU A 196 -9.20 -14.01 -0.40
CA LEU A 196 -9.51 -14.41 0.96
C LEU A 196 -9.81 -15.92 1.02
N PRO A 197 -9.43 -16.61 2.09
CA PRO A 197 -9.75 -18.02 2.28
C PRO A 197 -11.26 -18.28 2.21
N LEU A 198 -11.67 -19.30 1.47
CA LEU A 198 -13.08 -19.68 1.31
C LEU A 198 -13.68 -20.30 2.56
N SER A 199 -12.87 -20.94 3.39
CA SER A 199 -13.29 -21.49 4.68
C SER A 199 -13.20 -20.39 5.74
N ARG A 200 -14.33 -20.01 6.35
CA ARG A 200 -14.29 -19.43 7.67
C ARG A 200 -13.67 -20.50 8.56
N TYR A 201 -12.42 -20.28 8.98
CA TYR A 201 -11.83 -21.13 10.02
C TYR A 201 -12.82 -21.14 11.19
N GLU A 202 -13.33 -22.30 11.56
CA GLU A 202 -13.98 -22.46 12.84
C GLU A 202 -12.97 -21.95 13.86
N VAL A 203 -13.36 -20.94 14.63
CA VAL A 203 -12.51 -20.38 15.66
C VAL A 203 -12.22 -21.52 16.61
N GLN A 204 -11.10 -22.20 16.43
CA GLN A 204 -10.58 -23.01 17.54
C GLN A 204 -10.30 -22.01 18.64
N ILE A 205 -11.03 -22.16 19.74
CA ILE A 205 -10.74 -21.41 20.96
C ILE A 205 -9.43 -22.00 21.48
N ASP A 206 -8.33 -21.51 20.88
CA ASP A 206 -6.99 -21.80 21.37
C ASP A 206 -6.88 -21.20 22.78
N SER A 207 -6.21 -21.92 23.68
CA SER A 207 -5.93 -21.42 25.02
C SER A 207 -4.87 -20.31 25.04
N VAL A 208 -4.44 -19.84 23.86
CA VAL A 208 -3.36 -18.87 23.65
C VAL A 208 -3.84 -17.72 22.79
N PHE A 209 -3.83 -16.51 23.34
CA PHE A 209 -4.17 -15.27 22.63
C PHE A 209 -3.17 -14.97 21.51
N THR A 210 -3.61 -15.07 20.28
CA THR A 210 -2.74 -14.94 19.11
C THR A 210 -2.88 -13.55 18.47
N ILE A 211 -1.75 -12.83 18.41
CA ILE A 211 -1.60 -11.52 17.75
C ILE A 211 -0.82 -11.73 16.45
N ALA A 212 -1.32 -11.20 15.31
CA ALA A 212 -0.62 -11.31 14.04
C ALA A 212 -0.33 -9.94 13.42
N HIS A 213 0.91 -9.78 12.92
CA HIS A 213 1.32 -8.65 12.09
C HIS A 213 1.78 -9.15 10.73
N LEU A 214 1.11 -8.71 9.65
CA LEU A 214 1.52 -9.00 8.28
C LEU A 214 2.26 -7.82 7.68
N GLY A 215 3.41 -8.11 7.07
CA GLY A 215 4.21 -7.19 6.28
C GLY A 215 5.56 -6.87 6.87
N SER A 216 6.35 -6.12 6.10
CA SER A 216 7.71 -5.78 6.51
C SER A 216 7.74 -4.70 7.58
N LEU A 217 8.66 -4.81 8.49
CA LEU A 217 8.98 -3.81 9.51
C LEU A 217 10.27 -3.07 9.13
N TYR A 218 10.27 -1.75 9.33
CA TYR A 218 11.40 -0.87 9.05
C TYR A 218 11.56 0.10 10.21
N GLN A 219 12.67 0.05 10.89
CA GLN A 219 12.97 0.77 12.12
C GLN A 219 12.62 2.25 12.17
N LYS A 220 12.89 3.00 11.11
CA LYS A 220 12.79 4.47 11.18
C LYS A 220 11.37 5.01 11.16
N THR A 221 10.44 4.25 10.58
CA THR A 221 9.07 4.73 10.35
C THR A 221 7.99 3.68 10.63
N ARG A 222 8.40 2.45 10.93
CA ARG A 222 7.54 1.29 11.22
C ARG A 222 8.21 0.39 12.25
N SER A 223 8.53 0.94 13.43
CA SER A 223 9.23 0.17 14.46
C SER A 223 8.27 -0.70 15.26
N SER A 224 8.66 -1.94 15.48
CA SER A 224 8.00 -2.85 16.43
C SER A 224 8.43 -2.62 17.88
N GLU A 225 9.43 -1.76 18.12
CA GLU A 225 10.05 -1.54 19.43
C GLU A 225 9.03 -1.24 20.52
N TYR A 226 8.16 -0.27 20.28
CA TYR A 226 7.19 0.17 21.28
C TYR A 226 6.16 -0.92 21.62
N PHE A 227 5.75 -1.70 20.64
CA PHE A 227 4.88 -2.86 20.87
C PHE A 227 5.60 -3.95 21.68
N LEU A 228 6.81 -4.31 21.28
CA LEU A 228 7.61 -5.34 21.96
C LEU A 228 7.92 -4.93 23.39
N ARG A 229 8.25 -3.67 23.63
CA ARG A 229 8.46 -3.12 24.96
C ARG A 229 7.17 -3.16 25.80
N ALA A 230 6.05 -2.73 25.24
CA ALA A 230 4.76 -2.80 25.91
C ALA A 230 4.40 -4.24 26.31
N LEU A 231 4.64 -5.20 25.42
CA LEU A 231 4.42 -6.62 25.70
C LEU A 231 5.32 -7.11 26.83
N HIS A 232 6.61 -6.78 26.81
CA HIS A 232 7.54 -7.10 27.89
C HIS A 232 7.07 -6.52 29.23
N ASP A 233 6.72 -5.22 29.27
CA ASP A 233 6.31 -4.54 30.49
C ASP A 233 5.03 -5.13 31.09
N THR A 234 4.09 -5.58 30.21
CA THR A 234 2.86 -6.28 30.68
C THR A 234 3.17 -7.64 31.32
N PHE A 235 4.16 -8.37 30.82
CA PHE A 235 4.63 -9.63 31.41
C PHE A 235 5.34 -9.39 32.76
N GLN A 236 6.21 -8.39 32.81
CA GLN A 236 6.92 -8.02 34.06
C GLN A 236 5.94 -7.56 35.15
N ALA A 237 4.86 -6.90 34.78
CA ALA A 237 3.81 -6.49 35.70
C ALA A 237 2.84 -7.62 36.09
N GLY A 238 3.00 -8.83 35.54
CA GLY A 238 2.10 -9.96 35.77
C GLY A 238 0.67 -9.76 35.24
N LYS A 239 0.47 -8.78 34.36
CA LYS A 239 -0.84 -8.47 33.75
C LYS A 239 -1.19 -9.43 32.61
N LEU A 240 -0.18 -9.98 31.93
CA LEU A 240 -0.27 -11.01 30.92
C LEU A 240 0.73 -12.13 31.24
N LEU A 241 0.44 -13.35 30.82
CA LEU A 241 1.33 -14.50 30.99
C LEU A 241 1.98 -14.87 29.66
N PRO A 242 3.32 -15.01 29.58
CA PRO A 242 4.02 -15.31 28.35
C PRO A 242 3.56 -16.60 27.64
N ASP A 243 3.16 -17.61 28.38
CA ASP A 243 2.64 -18.89 27.87
C ASP A 243 1.19 -18.79 27.34
N LYS A 244 0.49 -17.70 27.62
CA LYS A 244 -0.87 -17.41 27.16
C LYS A 244 -0.95 -16.44 25.99
N VAL A 245 0.18 -15.90 25.52
CA VAL A 245 0.24 -14.93 24.42
C VAL A 245 1.22 -15.40 23.35
N ARG A 246 0.83 -15.28 22.08
CA ARG A 246 1.69 -15.52 20.92
C ARG A 246 1.60 -14.34 19.95
N ALA A 247 2.72 -13.69 19.68
CA ALA A 247 2.81 -12.63 18.68
C ALA A 247 3.55 -13.14 17.43
N ARG A 248 2.88 -13.18 16.29
CA ARG A 248 3.40 -13.66 15.01
C ARG A 248 3.72 -12.50 14.08
N PHE A 249 4.94 -12.43 13.59
CA PHE A 249 5.36 -11.46 12.59
C PHE A 249 5.62 -12.17 11.26
N ILE A 250 4.78 -11.86 10.26
CA ILE A 250 4.78 -12.47 8.93
C ILE A 250 5.27 -11.45 7.91
N GLY A 251 6.46 -11.64 7.34
CA GLY A 251 7.06 -10.74 6.36
C GLY A 251 8.58 -10.61 6.53
N ALA A 252 9.16 -9.62 5.84
CA ALA A 252 10.58 -9.32 6.00
C ALA A 252 10.81 -8.57 7.31
N ILE A 253 11.60 -9.15 8.20
CA ILE A 253 11.89 -8.62 9.53
C ILE A 253 13.32 -8.13 9.59
N ASP A 254 13.50 -6.87 9.97
CA ASP A 254 14.81 -6.26 10.10
C ASP A 254 15.61 -6.82 11.30
N LYS A 255 16.90 -6.48 11.31
CA LYS A 255 17.82 -6.97 12.36
C LYS A 255 17.42 -6.40 13.73
N GLU A 256 17.02 -5.16 13.74
CA GLU A 256 16.70 -4.41 14.95
C GLU A 256 15.48 -5.02 15.68
N THR A 257 14.44 -5.40 14.95
CA THR A 257 13.31 -6.13 15.54
C THR A 257 13.76 -7.42 16.23
N LYS A 258 14.71 -8.17 15.59
CA LYS A 258 15.28 -9.38 16.19
C LYS A 258 16.09 -9.06 17.43
N ASP A 259 16.80 -7.93 17.44
CA ASP A 259 17.59 -7.47 18.58
C ASP A 259 16.67 -7.08 19.76
N PHE A 260 15.53 -6.40 19.51
CA PHE A 260 14.54 -6.09 20.54
C PHE A 260 13.88 -7.35 21.13
N ILE A 261 13.52 -8.34 20.30
CA ILE A 261 12.96 -9.60 20.81
C ILE A 261 13.91 -10.27 21.80
N ARG A 262 15.23 -10.24 21.52
CA ARG A 262 16.24 -10.78 22.44
C ARG A 262 16.43 -9.90 23.68
N GLN A 263 16.49 -8.57 23.49
CA GLN A 263 16.67 -7.61 24.56
C GLN A 263 15.52 -7.66 25.59
N PHE A 264 14.29 -7.87 25.12
CA PHE A 264 13.10 -7.95 25.96
C PHE A 264 12.73 -9.40 26.36
N GLU A 265 13.59 -10.37 26.08
CA GLU A 265 13.42 -11.78 26.44
C GLU A 265 12.10 -12.42 25.93
N LEU A 266 11.63 -11.97 24.73
CA LEU A 266 10.35 -12.35 24.16
C LEU A 266 10.41 -13.58 23.23
N SER A 267 11.55 -14.25 23.13
CA SER A 267 11.75 -15.39 22.18
C SER A 267 10.80 -16.55 22.41
N GLY A 268 10.22 -16.69 23.61
CA GLY A 268 9.27 -17.75 23.94
C GLY A 268 7.84 -17.52 23.44
N CYS A 269 7.46 -16.26 23.18
CA CYS A 269 6.10 -15.88 22.76
C CYS A 269 6.03 -15.12 21.42
N VAL A 270 7.18 -14.68 20.89
CA VAL A 270 7.25 -13.99 19.58
C VAL A 270 7.80 -14.94 18.51
N GLU A 271 6.98 -15.17 17.49
CA GLU A 271 7.29 -16.04 16.35
C GLU A 271 7.60 -15.17 15.11
N LEU A 272 8.77 -15.38 14.51
CA LEU A 272 9.18 -14.73 13.25
C LEU A 272 8.96 -15.72 12.10
N VAL A 273 7.82 -15.64 11.44
CA VAL A 273 7.42 -16.56 10.36
C VAL A 273 8.24 -16.34 9.09
N GLY A 274 8.65 -15.09 8.84
CA GLY A 274 9.38 -14.73 7.63
C GLY A 274 8.46 -14.41 6.44
N TYR A 275 9.06 -14.30 5.25
CA TYR A 275 8.31 -14.00 4.02
C TYR A 275 7.53 -15.23 3.54
N LEU A 276 6.25 -15.01 3.26
CA LEU A 276 5.36 -16.00 2.66
C LEU A 276 4.72 -15.44 1.38
N PRO A 277 4.32 -16.29 0.42
CA PRO A 277 3.43 -15.92 -0.66
C PRO A 277 2.14 -15.31 -0.12
N HIS A 278 1.58 -14.30 -0.83
CA HIS A 278 0.49 -13.49 -0.35
C HIS A 278 -0.72 -14.29 0.21
N ARG A 279 -1.22 -15.25 -0.55
CA ARG A 279 -2.36 -16.11 -0.11
C ARG A 279 -2.07 -16.92 1.15
N GLN A 280 -0.83 -17.38 1.31
CA GLN A 280 -0.44 -18.11 2.53
C GLN A 280 -0.35 -17.17 3.73
N ALA A 281 0.15 -15.95 3.53
CA ALA A 281 0.21 -14.94 4.58
C ALA A 281 -1.20 -14.55 5.07
N LEU A 282 -2.20 -14.50 4.19
CA LEU A 282 -3.58 -14.18 4.55
C LEU A 282 -4.20 -15.18 5.55
N ASN A 283 -3.80 -16.46 5.54
CA ASN A 283 -4.32 -17.43 6.51
C ASN A 283 -4.04 -17.00 7.94
N TYR A 284 -2.89 -16.42 8.22
CA TYR A 284 -2.52 -15.92 9.56
C TYR A 284 -3.43 -14.80 10.06
N LEU A 285 -4.12 -14.05 9.18
CA LEU A 285 -5.14 -13.07 9.61
C LEU A 285 -6.34 -13.75 10.26
N PHE A 286 -6.76 -14.87 9.68
CA PHE A 286 -7.95 -15.59 10.14
C PHE A 286 -7.68 -16.45 11.37
N GLU A 287 -6.43 -16.89 11.56
CA GLU A 287 -5.99 -17.63 12.75
C GLU A 287 -5.75 -16.71 13.97
N ALA A 288 -5.60 -15.40 13.77
CA ALA A 288 -5.33 -14.47 14.86
C ALA A 288 -6.62 -14.08 15.61
N ASP A 289 -6.48 -13.79 16.90
CA ASP A 289 -7.50 -13.16 17.73
C ASP A 289 -7.44 -11.63 17.60
N LEU A 290 -6.22 -11.08 17.42
CA LEU A 290 -5.96 -9.65 17.27
C LEU A 290 -4.98 -9.40 16.12
N LEU A 291 -5.30 -8.45 15.26
CA LEU A 291 -4.40 -8.00 14.21
C LEU A 291 -3.65 -6.74 14.66
N LEU A 292 -2.33 -6.81 14.64
CA LEU A 292 -1.46 -5.68 14.94
C LEU A 292 -1.12 -4.92 13.66
N LEU A 293 -1.51 -3.67 13.58
CA LEU A 293 -1.16 -2.78 12.47
C LEU A 293 -0.18 -1.71 12.94
N ILE A 294 1.00 -1.71 12.34
CA ILE A 294 2.03 -0.68 12.53
C ILE A 294 2.20 0.05 11.18
N PRO A 295 1.45 1.12 10.92
CA PRO A 295 1.66 1.97 9.75
C PRO A 295 2.92 2.82 9.93
N SER A 296 3.27 3.58 8.90
CA SER A 296 4.33 4.57 9.05
C SER A 296 3.84 5.75 9.87
N TYR A 297 4.69 6.25 10.74
CA TYR A 297 4.43 7.43 11.56
C TYR A 297 5.47 8.53 11.28
N GLY A 298 5.21 9.74 11.79
CA GLY A 298 5.97 10.95 11.53
C GLY A 298 5.46 11.73 10.30
N LYS A 299 6.09 12.85 10.00
CA LYS A 299 5.65 13.82 9.00
C LYS A 299 5.35 13.15 7.64
N GLY A 300 4.14 13.33 7.14
CA GLY A 300 3.62 12.73 5.90
C GLY A 300 3.02 11.32 6.09
N GLY A 301 3.20 10.69 7.26
CA GLY A 301 2.61 9.39 7.58
C GLY A 301 1.07 9.45 7.62
N GLU A 302 0.54 10.60 8.01
CA GLU A 302 -0.90 10.89 8.10
C GLU A 302 -1.65 10.78 6.76
N LEU A 303 -0.94 10.88 5.64
CA LEU A 303 -1.52 10.79 4.29
C LEU A 303 -1.73 9.34 3.82
N PHE A 304 -1.12 8.37 4.50
CA PHE A 304 -1.04 7.00 4.01
C PHE A 304 -1.98 6.04 4.71
N VAL A 305 -2.58 5.15 3.90
CA VAL A 305 -3.24 3.93 4.37
C VAL A 305 -2.51 2.74 3.76
N PRO A 306 -1.86 1.88 4.55
CA PRO A 306 -1.18 0.71 4.03
C PRO A 306 -2.18 -0.26 3.41
N ALA A 307 -1.83 -0.85 2.25
CA ALA A 307 -2.73 -1.74 1.51
C ALA A 307 -3.24 -2.93 2.35
N LYS A 308 -2.41 -3.45 3.26
CA LYS A 308 -2.77 -4.55 4.16
C LYS A 308 -3.91 -4.23 5.13
N LEU A 309 -4.18 -2.94 5.44
CA LEU A 309 -5.31 -2.57 6.28
C LEU A 309 -6.64 -3.03 5.67
N PHE A 310 -6.78 -2.97 4.35
CA PHE A 310 -8.01 -3.41 3.69
C PHE A 310 -8.24 -4.92 3.80
N GLU A 311 -7.17 -5.71 3.80
CA GLU A 311 -7.23 -7.16 4.06
C GLU A 311 -7.55 -7.44 5.53
N TYR A 312 -7.01 -6.65 6.46
CA TYR A 312 -7.36 -6.71 7.89
C TYR A 312 -8.84 -6.40 8.11
N LEU A 313 -9.35 -5.33 7.50
CA LEU A 313 -10.77 -4.98 7.56
C LEU A 313 -11.65 -6.10 6.99
N ALA A 314 -11.25 -6.67 5.86
CA ALA A 314 -11.98 -7.77 5.21
C ALA A 314 -12.00 -9.06 6.04
N SER A 315 -11.01 -9.29 6.90
CA SER A 315 -10.99 -10.44 7.81
C SER A 315 -12.03 -10.33 8.93
N MET A 316 -12.58 -9.13 9.17
CA MET A 316 -13.50 -8.84 10.29
C MET A 316 -12.92 -9.14 11.67
N LYS A 317 -11.61 -9.24 11.81
CA LYS A 317 -10.90 -9.44 13.07
C LYS A 317 -10.62 -8.11 13.77
N PRO A 318 -10.55 -8.08 15.11
CA PRO A 318 -10.15 -6.89 15.84
C PRO A 318 -8.77 -6.41 15.45
N ILE A 319 -8.60 -5.08 15.32
CA ILE A 319 -7.33 -4.45 14.93
C ILE A 319 -6.83 -3.54 16.06
N LEU A 320 -5.59 -3.75 16.50
CA LEU A 320 -4.85 -2.77 17.29
C LEU A 320 -3.90 -2.03 16.37
N CYS A 321 -4.15 -0.75 16.16
CA CYS A 321 -3.35 0.10 15.28
C CYS A 321 -2.49 1.07 16.10
N LEU A 322 -1.19 1.03 15.85
CA LEU A 322 -0.23 1.96 16.44
C LEU A 322 -0.02 3.12 15.46
N ALA A 323 -0.87 4.13 15.52
CA ALA A 323 -0.86 5.25 14.56
C ALA A 323 -1.05 6.60 15.23
N GLU A 324 -0.46 7.63 14.62
CA GLU A 324 -0.82 9.03 14.85
C GLU A 324 -2.16 9.34 14.15
N PRO A 325 -2.87 10.44 14.54
CA PRO A 325 -4.05 10.91 13.82
C PRO A 325 -3.78 11.06 12.32
N GLY A 326 -4.71 10.59 11.48
CA GLY A 326 -4.60 10.64 10.02
C GLY A 326 -5.39 9.54 9.34
N ALA A 327 -5.23 9.42 8.02
CA ALA A 327 -6.07 8.58 7.18
C ALA A 327 -6.18 7.11 7.65
N CYS A 328 -5.10 6.55 8.20
CA CYS A 328 -5.11 5.17 8.68
C CYS A 328 -5.92 5.02 9.98
N ALA A 329 -5.70 5.91 10.95
CA ALA A 329 -6.44 5.93 12.22
C ALA A 329 -7.93 6.19 11.98
N ASP A 330 -8.24 7.20 11.18
CA ASP A 330 -9.61 7.59 10.85
C ASP A 330 -10.38 6.43 10.21
N LEU A 331 -9.75 5.71 9.27
CA LEU A 331 -10.39 4.58 8.60
C LEU A 331 -10.74 3.44 9.57
N ILE A 332 -9.86 3.12 10.53
CA ILE A 332 -10.13 2.06 11.53
C ILE A 332 -11.29 2.46 12.44
N LEU A 333 -11.32 3.72 12.90
CA LEU A 333 -12.39 4.24 13.75
C LEU A 333 -13.73 4.31 13.00
N GLN A 334 -13.74 4.81 11.76
CA GLN A 334 -14.94 4.83 10.91
C GLN A 334 -15.47 3.43 10.63
N ALA A 335 -14.57 2.49 10.34
CA ALA A 335 -14.93 1.09 10.13
C ALA A 335 -15.33 0.36 11.42
N ARG A 336 -15.17 0.98 12.59
CA ARG A 336 -15.40 0.34 13.90
C ARG A 336 -14.69 -1.01 14.04
N ALA A 337 -13.46 -1.08 13.49
CA ALA A 337 -12.72 -2.33 13.35
C ALA A 337 -11.73 -2.61 14.47
N GLY A 338 -11.61 -1.72 15.47
CA GLY A 338 -10.68 -1.90 16.56
C GLY A 338 -10.24 -0.59 17.23
N TRP A 339 -9.02 -0.58 17.71
CA TRP A 339 -8.47 0.49 18.55
C TRP A 339 -7.26 1.15 17.87
N VAL A 340 -7.11 2.44 18.16
CA VAL A 340 -5.96 3.23 17.71
C VAL A 340 -5.28 3.80 18.95
N VAL A 341 -3.98 3.59 19.06
CA VAL A 341 -3.14 4.12 20.16
C VAL A 341 -1.89 4.78 19.58
N SER A 342 -1.29 5.69 20.35
CA SER A 342 -0.06 6.36 19.94
C SER A 342 1.05 5.34 19.60
N PRO A 343 1.77 5.48 18.47
CA PRO A 343 2.79 4.53 18.05
C PRO A 343 4.06 4.57 18.91
N THR A 344 4.22 5.61 19.75
CA THR A 344 5.45 5.87 20.51
C THR A 344 5.25 5.90 22.04
N VAL A 345 4.02 5.71 22.51
CA VAL A 345 3.70 5.69 23.95
C VAL A 345 3.42 4.25 24.38
N TYR A 346 4.48 3.55 24.78
CA TYR A 346 4.40 2.12 25.12
C TYR A 346 3.47 1.82 26.29
N SER A 347 3.24 2.74 27.24
CA SER A 347 2.28 2.58 28.33
C SER A 347 0.83 2.52 27.83
N GLU A 348 0.45 3.37 26.88
CA GLU A 348 -0.89 3.31 26.26
C GLU A 348 -1.07 2.01 25.47
N ILE A 349 -0.03 1.56 24.77
CA ILE A 349 -0.06 0.27 24.06
C ILE A 349 -0.26 -0.88 25.04
N ALA A 350 0.47 -0.85 26.18
CA ALA A 350 0.38 -1.86 27.22
C ALA A 350 -1.02 -1.93 27.85
N ASP A 351 -1.56 -0.78 28.24
CA ASP A 351 -2.89 -0.71 28.89
C ASP A 351 -3.99 -1.16 27.92
N GLN A 352 -3.92 -0.75 26.65
CA GLN A 352 -4.86 -1.18 25.63
C GLN A 352 -4.76 -2.69 25.37
N LEU A 353 -3.54 -3.24 25.29
CA LEU A 353 -3.30 -4.66 25.07
C LEU A 353 -3.88 -5.51 26.22
N VAL A 354 -3.67 -5.08 27.47
CA VAL A 354 -4.23 -5.73 28.66
C VAL A 354 -5.76 -5.72 28.61
N GLY A 355 -6.37 -4.58 28.28
CA GLY A 355 -7.83 -4.48 28.16
C GLY A 355 -8.42 -5.39 27.08
N ILE A 356 -7.73 -5.51 25.92
CA ILE A 356 -8.12 -6.42 24.84
C ILE A 356 -8.00 -7.88 25.29
N TYR A 357 -6.88 -8.24 25.92
CA TYR A 357 -6.65 -9.58 26.43
C TYR A 357 -7.72 -10.01 27.44
N GLN A 358 -8.08 -9.12 28.40
CA GLN A 358 -9.13 -9.39 29.37
C GLN A 358 -10.49 -9.63 28.72
N GLN A 359 -10.83 -8.88 27.66
CA GLN A 359 -12.05 -9.12 26.89
C GLN A 359 -12.00 -10.46 26.16
N TRP A 360 -10.86 -10.84 25.60
CA TRP A 360 -10.66 -12.13 24.94
C TRP A 360 -10.80 -13.28 25.95
N GLU A 361 -10.12 -13.19 27.09
CA GLU A 361 -10.16 -14.21 28.15
C GLU A 361 -11.58 -14.41 28.70
N ALA A 362 -12.37 -13.34 28.78
CA ALA A 362 -13.78 -13.37 29.18
C ALA A 362 -14.71 -13.84 28.02
N GLY A 363 -14.21 -14.15 26.83
CA GLY A 363 -15.02 -14.50 25.67
C GLY A 363 -15.83 -13.33 25.08
N ASN A 364 -15.47 -12.10 25.43
CA ASN A 364 -16.21 -10.87 25.09
C ASN A 364 -15.42 -9.95 24.13
N LEU A 365 -14.38 -10.46 23.46
CA LEU A 365 -13.65 -9.69 22.46
C LEU A 365 -14.50 -9.58 21.18
N ILE A 366 -15.44 -8.63 21.20
CA ILE A 366 -16.40 -8.42 20.11
C ILE A 366 -16.20 -7.01 19.56
N ILE A 367 -16.03 -6.92 18.25
CA ILE A 367 -16.13 -5.67 17.48
C ILE A 367 -17.42 -5.68 16.67
N ASN A 368 -17.91 -4.50 16.29
CA ASN A 368 -19.08 -4.36 15.41
C ASN A 368 -18.68 -3.56 14.14
N PRO A 369 -17.94 -4.18 13.21
CA PRO A 369 -17.41 -3.47 12.05
C PRO A 369 -18.52 -3.00 11.11
N ASP A 370 -18.31 -1.85 10.49
CA ASP A 370 -19.16 -1.33 9.43
C ASP A 370 -18.97 -2.16 8.15
N ARG A 371 -19.82 -3.16 7.95
CA ARG A 371 -19.73 -4.11 6.83
C ARG A 371 -19.94 -3.43 5.50
N ASP A 372 -20.77 -2.41 5.39
CA ASP A 372 -21.06 -1.70 4.14
C ASP A 372 -19.88 -0.84 3.73
N LEU A 373 -19.28 -0.13 4.69
CA LEU A 373 -18.05 0.61 4.46
C LEU A 373 -16.92 -0.34 4.03
N ILE A 374 -16.70 -1.46 4.74
CA ILE A 374 -15.66 -2.43 4.40
C ILE A 374 -15.90 -3.02 3.01
N ALA A 375 -17.15 -3.40 2.69
CA ALA A 375 -17.50 -3.94 1.38
C ALA A 375 -17.33 -2.93 0.23
N SER A 376 -17.31 -1.62 0.53
CA SER A 376 -17.02 -0.59 -0.48
C SER A 376 -15.57 -0.62 -0.97
N PHE A 377 -14.64 -1.19 -0.19
CA PHE A 377 -13.22 -1.34 -0.53
C PHE A 377 -12.90 -2.61 -1.32
N GLU A 378 -13.90 -3.38 -1.72
CA GLU A 378 -13.68 -4.55 -2.58
C GLU A 378 -13.17 -4.11 -3.96
N ARG A 379 -12.12 -4.76 -4.46
CA ARG A 379 -11.39 -4.38 -5.68
C ARG A 379 -12.27 -4.30 -6.91
N ARG A 380 -13.25 -5.18 -7.06
CA ARG A 380 -14.19 -5.14 -8.19
C ARG A 380 -15.03 -3.86 -8.17
N LYS A 381 -15.54 -3.45 -6.99
CA LYS A 381 -16.28 -2.20 -6.83
C LYS A 381 -15.41 -0.97 -7.13
N LEU A 382 -14.17 -0.95 -6.62
CA LEU A 382 -13.21 0.12 -6.91
C LEU A 382 -12.85 0.19 -8.40
N THR A 383 -12.78 -0.97 -9.08
CA THR A 383 -12.61 -1.01 -10.53
C THR A 383 -13.83 -0.43 -11.26
N GLY A 384 -15.05 -0.66 -10.77
CA GLY A 384 -16.25 0.00 -11.28
C GLY A 384 -16.20 1.52 -11.18
N GLN A 385 -15.66 2.07 -10.07
CA GLN A 385 -15.44 3.51 -9.93
C GLN A 385 -14.45 4.03 -10.98
N LEU A 386 -13.33 3.32 -11.21
CA LEU A 386 -12.38 3.67 -12.26
C LEU A 386 -13.01 3.60 -13.66
N ALA A 387 -13.77 2.56 -13.95
CA ALA A 387 -14.45 2.38 -15.24
C ALA A 387 -15.46 3.51 -15.52
N ASN A 388 -16.22 3.92 -14.51
CA ASN A 388 -17.15 5.06 -14.62
C ASN A 388 -16.38 6.36 -14.89
N LEU A 389 -15.25 6.59 -14.20
CA LEU A 389 -14.40 7.74 -14.42
C LEU A 389 -13.82 7.77 -15.84
N LEU A 390 -13.34 6.64 -16.34
CA LEU A 390 -12.86 6.50 -17.72
C LEU A 390 -13.98 6.79 -18.73
N THR A 391 -15.18 6.30 -18.48
CA THR A 391 -16.35 6.56 -19.32
C THR A 391 -16.75 8.05 -19.33
N GLU A 392 -16.65 8.72 -18.17
CA GLU A 392 -16.94 10.15 -18.05
C GLU A 392 -15.99 11.01 -18.90
N ILE A 393 -14.68 10.74 -18.83
CA ILE A 393 -13.68 11.56 -19.54
C ILE A 393 -13.60 11.25 -21.05
N CYS A 394 -14.22 10.17 -21.52
CA CYS A 394 -14.26 9.80 -22.95
C CYS A 394 -15.53 10.29 -23.67
N LYS A 395 -16.44 10.97 -22.96
CA LYS A 395 -17.63 11.65 -23.55
C LYS A 395 -17.26 12.98 -24.13
#